data_87057a2494c2e37ba34470675d774bf7
#
_entry.id   87057a2494c2e37ba34470675d774bf7
#
_cell.length_a   1.000
_cell.length_b   1.000
_cell.length_c   1.000
_cell.angle_alpha   90.00
_cell.angle_beta   90.00
_cell.angle_gamma   90.00
#
_symmetry.space_group_name_H-M   'P 1'
#
loop_
_entity.id
_entity.type
_entity.pdbx_description
1 polymer ?
#
loop_
_entity_poly.entity_id
_entity_poly.type
_entity_poly.pdbx_seq_one_letter_code
_entity_poly.pdbx_strand_id
1 'polypeptide(L)'
;MKIAKTLVSLFLAALCSAAFAENFTKCEIIEDGGSGPYKAIMVEEPSLEAHTIFRPANITPFGDDNLLPVLVWGNGACTNSPWEHVNFLNEIASQGFIVVATGYIPLNGERYRGPQSTSEQQIQGIDWVFKVNEDPSSPYYHKLDTKNIALAGMSCGGLQTLDNCQDSRLKTIMICNSGLFSDPSTAVPGMPMPAKDKLNKIHTPVMYLLGGPEDIAYANGMDDFSRINHVPAFAANYPVGHGGTYAKFHGGEFAVIATAWLQWQLKGDEKAAAMFKGNPCGVAQREGWTADKKNID
;
A
#
# COMPACT_ATOMS: atom_id res chain seq x y z
N MET A 1 28.93 -12.70 -16.56
CA MET A 1 27.91 -11.74 -16.09
C MET A 1 26.88 -12.34 -15.14
N LYS A 2 26.59 -13.66 -15.14
CA LYS A 2 25.68 -14.34 -14.19
C LYS A 2 26.27 -14.57 -12.78
N ILE A 3 27.59 -14.70 -12.66
CA ILE A 3 28.28 -15.01 -11.39
C ILE A 3 28.30 -13.80 -10.43
N ALA A 4 28.40 -12.57 -10.96
CA ALA A 4 28.42 -11.35 -10.14
C ALA A 4 27.06 -11.03 -9.46
N LYS A 5 25.93 -11.36 -10.12
CA LYS A 5 24.60 -11.14 -9.53
C LYS A 5 24.30 -12.09 -8.37
N THR A 6 24.76 -13.34 -8.47
CA THR A 6 24.56 -14.36 -7.43
C THR A 6 25.38 -14.05 -6.16
N LEU A 7 26.58 -13.51 -6.31
CA LEU A 7 27.45 -13.14 -5.19
C LEU A 7 26.91 -11.89 -4.43
N VAL A 8 26.35 -10.91 -5.12
CA VAL A 8 25.75 -9.73 -4.46
C VAL A 8 24.49 -10.08 -3.69
N SER A 9 23.64 -10.94 -4.25
CA SER A 9 22.43 -11.42 -3.56
C SER A 9 22.75 -12.22 -2.29
N LEU A 10 23.78 -13.07 -2.34
CA LEU A 10 24.25 -13.84 -1.17
C LEU A 10 24.84 -12.95 -0.09
N PHE A 11 25.58 -11.88 -0.47
CA PHE A 11 26.23 -10.99 0.50
C PHE A 11 25.20 -10.07 1.21
N LEU A 12 24.16 -9.59 0.50
CA LEU A 12 23.11 -8.79 1.10
C LEU A 12 22.12 -9.62 1.93
N ALA A 13 21.81 -10.86 1.52
CA ALA A 13 21.02 -11.79 2.34
C ALA A 13 21.74 -12.14 3.65
N ALA A 14 23.07 -12.30 3.61
CA ALA A 14 23.88 -12.53 4.80
C ALA A 14 23.92 -11.31 5.74
N LEU A 15 23.92 -10.08 5.20
CA LEU A 15 23.85 -8.85 5.99
C LEU A 15 22.45 -8.67 6.65
N CYS A 16 21.39 -9.04 5.96
CA CYS A 16 20.04 -9.04 6.51
C CYS A 16 19.93 -10.01 7.69
N SER A 17 20.49 -11.21 7.57
CA SER A 17 20.50 -12.23 8.63
C SER A 17 21.40 -11.86 9.81
N ALA A 18 22.54 -11.18 9.60
CA ALA A 18 23.49 -10.85 10.66
C ALA A 18 23.08 -9.64 11.51
N ALA A 19 22.34 -8.68 10.93
CA ALA A 19 21.97 -7.44 11.64
C ALA A 19 20.62 -7.55 12.40
N PHE A 20 19.79 -8.54 12.08
CA PHE A 20 18.40 -8.63 12.57
C PHE A 20 17.99 -10.03 13.00
N ALA A 21 18.95 -10.91 13.30
CA ALA A 21 18.77 -12.37 13.41
C ALA A 21 17.85 -12.86 14.54
N GLU A 22 17.39 -12.02 15.45
CA GLU A 22 16.69 -12.52 16.62
C GLU A 22 15.15 -12.46 16.56
N ASN A 23 14.56 -11.67 15.62
CA ASN A 23 13.12 -11.39 15.65
C ASN A 23 12.35 -11.70 14.35
N PHE A 24 13.00 -12.09 13.26
CA PHE A 24 12.31 -12.32 11.98
C PHE A 24 12.48 -13.77 11.51
N THR A 25 11.39 -14.40 11.07
CA THR A 25 11.42 -15.77 10.52
C THR A 25 11.95 -15.80 9.10
N LYS A 26 11.76 -14.73 8.35
CA LYS A 26 12.22 -14.59 6.97
C LYS A 26 12.47 -13.12 6.61
N CYS A 27 13.54 -12.89 5.84
CA CYS A 27 13.89 -11.58 5.32
C CYS A 27 14.43 -11.73 3.90
N GLU A 28 13.86 -10.97 2.95
CA GLU A 28 14.31 -10.95 1.56
C GLU A 28 14.47 -9.52 1.06
N ILE A 29 15.47 -9.28 0.23
CA ILE A 29 15.63 -8.05 -0.54
C ILE A 29 15.00 -8.28 -1.90
N ILE A 30 14.13 -7.35 -2.32
CA ILE A 30 13.40 -7.42 -3.57
C ILE A 30 14.07 -6.48 -4.58
N GLU A 31 14.40 -7.02 -5.75
CA GLU A 31 15.12 -6.31 -6.81
C GLU A 31 16.40 -5.64 -6.26
N ASP A 32 16.50 -4.32 -6.39
CA ASP A 32 17.60 -3.51 -5.86
C ASP A 32 17.26 -2.78 -4.54
N GLY A 33 16.12 -3.10 -3.94
CA GLY A 33 15.62 -2.48 -2.70
C GLY A 33 14.87 -1.17 -2.92
N GLY A 34 14.41 -0.90 -4.15
CA GLY A 34 13.64 0.29 -4.53
C GLY A 34 14.50 1.51 -4.90
N SER A 35 13.85 2.52 -5.47
CA SER A 35 14.50 3.75 -5.96
C SER A 35 14.74 4.80 -4.88
N GLY A 36 14.08 4.65 -3.73
CA GLY A 36 14.13 5.62 -2.63
C GLY A 36 15.48 5.67 -1.91
N PRO A 37 15.63 6.60 -0.96
CA PRO A 37 16.86 6.78 -0.21
C PRO A 37 17.16 5.62 0.76
N TYR A 38 16.18 4.77 1.05
CA TYR A 38 16.33 3.65 1.97
C TYR A 38 16.12 2.34 1.22
N LYS A 39 17.17 1.50 1.15
CA LYS A 39 17.00 0.16 0.59
C LYS A 39 15.99 -0.62 1.40
N ALA A 40 14.92 -1.08 0.76
CA ALA A 40 13.83 -1.78 1.43
C ALA A 40 14.01 -3.30 1.39
N ILE A 41 13.40 -3.97 2.36
CA ILE A 41 13.34 -5.42 2.49
C ILE A 41 11.90 -5.85 2.79
N MET A 42 11.63 -7.11 2.54
CA MET A 42 10.39 -7.80 2.89
C MET A 42 10.68 -8.80 4.01
N VAL A 43 9.95 -8.72 5.12
CA VAL A 43 10.16 -9.60 6.29
C VAL A 43 8.84 -10.21 6.77
N GLU A 44 8.92 -11.44 7.30
CA GLU A 44 7.88 -12.00 8.16
C GLU A 44 8.13 -11.59 9.59
N GLU A 45 7.08 -11.17 10.27
CA GLU A 45 7.13 -10.72 11.66
C GLU A 45 6.40 -11.74 12.55
N PRO A 46 7.13 -12.47 13.45
CA PRO A 46 6.51 -13.52 14.26
C PRO A 46 5.38 -13.04 15.16
N SER A 47 5.34 -11.76 15.47
CA SER A 47 4.30 -11.15 16.31
C SER A 47 3.03 -10.77 15.53
N LEU A 48 3.03 -10.97 14.18
CA LEU A 48 1.89 -10.66 13.30
C LEU A 48 1.75 -11.74 12.21
N GLU A 49 1.08 -12.83 12.53
CA GLU A 49 0.84 -13.94 11.61
C GLU A 49 0.04 -13.49 10.37
N ALA A 50 0.32 -14.13 9.24
CA ALA A 50 -0.36 -13.87 7.96
C ALA A 50 -0.28 -12.42 7.48
N HIS A 51 0.87 -11.77 7.75
CA HIS A 51 1.23 -10.48 7.20
C HIS A 51 2.68 -10.46 6.74
N THR A 52 2.96 -9.63 5.78
CA THR A 52 4.30 -9.33 5.26
C THR A 52 4.61 -7.87 5.50
N ILE A 53 5.77 -7.59 6.09
CA ILE A 53 6.22 -6.23 6.35
C ILE A 53 7.26 -5.81 5.30
N PHE A 54 7.00 -4.72 4.59
CA PHE A 54 8.00 -4.04 3.77
C PHE A 54 8.50 -2.81 4.53
N ARG A 55 9.80 -2.64 4.64
CA ARG A 55 10.39 -1.54 5.39
C ARG A 55 11.82 -1.25 4.95
N PRO A 56 12.38 -0.09 5.28
CA PRO A 56 13.83 0.13 5.18
C PRO A 56 14.62 -1.01 5.85
N ALA A 57 15.66 -1.49 5.19
CA ALA A 57 16.53 -2.54 5.72
C ALA A 57 17.16 -2.10 7.05
N ASN A 58 17.61 -0.84 7.11
CA ASN A 58 18.10 -0.22 8.32
C ASN A 58 17.05 0.74 8.88
N ILE A 59 16.46 0.41 10.04
CA ILE A 59 15.52 1.26 10.77
C ILE A 59 16.15 2.03 11.92
N THR A 60 17.47 1.96 12.09
CA THR A 60 18.19 2.73 13.13
C THR A 60 18.03 4.25 12.98
N PRO A 61 18.02 4.83 11.75
CA PRO A 61 17.82 6.28 11.58
C PRO A 61 16.42 6.79 11.93
N PHE A 62 15.46 5.88 12.24
CA PHE A 62 14.09 6.24 12.55
C PHE A 62 13.85 6.22 14.06
N GLY A 63 13.02 7.16 14.53
CA GLY A 63 12.65 7.40 15.93
C GLY A 63 12.39 8.89 16.13
N ASP A 64 11.83 9.27 17.26
CA ASP A 64 11.54 10.63 17.74
C ASP A 64 11.14 11.65 16.64
N ASP A 65 12.11 12.32 16.01
CA ASP A 65 11.87 13.35 14.99
C ASP A 65 11.77 12.80 13.56
N ASN A 66 11.99 11.51 13.33
CA ASN A 66 11.97 10.87 12.02
C ASN A 66 11.24 9.53 12.07
N LEU A 67 9.93 9.56 12.23
CA LEU A 67 9.10 8.37 12.32
C LEU A 67 8.78 7.79 10.93
N LEU A 68 8.55 6.49 10.87
CA LEU A 68 8.05 5.78 9.69
C LEU A 68 6.52 5.88 9.62
N PRO A 69 5.94 6.64 8.70
CA PRO A 69 4.51 6.57 8.43
C PRO A 69 4.13 5.18 7.92
N VAL A 70 2.88 4.82 8.13
CA VAL A 70 2.39 3.45 7.94
C VAL A 70 1.44 3.38 6.76
N LEU A 71 1.65 2.38 5.89
CA LEU A 71 0.65 1.91 4.92
C LEU A 71 0.21 0.50 5.31
N VAL A 72 -1.08 0.28 5.53
CA VAL A 72 -1.65 -1.07 5.61
C VAL A 72 -2.27 -1.42 4.26
N TRP A 73 -1.95 -2.61 3.72
CA TRP A 73 -2.27 -3.00 2.34
C TRP A 73 -3.06 -4.30 2.25
N GLY A 74 -4.14 -4.29 1.44
CA GLY A 74 -4.91 -5.47 1.04
C GLY A 74 -4.66 -5.86 -0.42
N ASN A 75 -4.59 -7.17 -0.69
CA ASN A 75 -4.21 -7.69 -2.00
C ASN A 75 -5.41 -7.95 -2.93
N GLY A 76 -5.16 -7.99 -4.24
CA GLY A 76 -6.12 -8.41 -5.24
C GLY A 76 -6.60 -9.85 -5.05
N ALA A 77 -7.81 -10.15 -5.52
CA ALA A 77 -8.49 -11.45 -5.38
C ALA A 77 -8.58 -11.96 -3.92
N CYS A 78 -8.46 -11.07 -2.94
CA CYS A 78 -8.31 -11.41 -1.52
C CYS A 78 -7.16 -12.41 -1.27
N THR A 79 -6.14 -12.42 -2.12
CA THR A 79 -5.01 -13.34 -1.98
C THR A 79 -4.28 -13.04 -0.67
N ASN A 80 -4.08 -14.08 0.15
CA ASN A 80 -3.36 -13.94 1.41
C ASN A 80 -1.83 -14.00 1.21
N SER A 81 -1.35 -13.20 0.26
CA SER A 81 0.06 -12.96 -0.07
C SER A 81 0.17 -11.74 -0.99
N PRO A 82 1.13 -10.84 -0.80
CA PRO A 82 1.32 -9.65 -1.63
C PRO A 82 2.10 -9.92 -2.93
N TRP A 83 2.16 -11.14 -3.44
CA TRP A 83 3.05 -11.59 -4.51
C TRP A 83 2.95 -10.74 -5.81
N GLU A 84 1.76 -10.23 -6.16
CA GLU A 84 1.56 -9.38 -7.35
C GLU A 84 1.98 -7.91 -7.09
N HIS A 85 2.16 -7.52 -5.83
CA HIS A 85 2.36 -6.14 -5.41
C HIS A 85 3.76 -5.88 -4.81
N VAL A 86 4.62 -6.90 -4.78
CA VAL A 86 5.93 -6.83 -4.12
C VAL A 86 6.76 -5.63 -4.58
N ASN A 87 6.87 -5.40 -5.90
CA ASN A 87 7.68 -4.29 -6.44
C ASN A 87 7.09 -2.91 -6.06
N PHE A 88 5.77 -2.79 -6.09
CA PHE A 88 5.05 -1.59 -5.70
C PHE A 88 5.21 -1.27 -4.20
N LEU A 89 5.02 -2.27 -3.34
CA LEU A 89 5.10 -2.09 -1.88
C LEU A 89 6.55 -1.87 -1.43
N ASN A 90 7.50 -2.54 -2.08
CA ASN A 90 8.92 -2.33 -1.84
C ASN A 90 9.37 -0.92 -2.25
N GLU A 91 8.88 -0.39 -3.37
CA GLU A 91 9.14 0.98 -3.77
C GLU A 91 8.65 1.98 -2.72
N ILE A 92 7.40 1.85 -2.26
CA ILE A 92 6.85 2.70 -1.20
C ILE A 92 7.71 2.63 0.07
N ALA A 93 8.10 1.42 0.50
CA ALA A 93 8.93 1.24 1.68
C ALA A 93 10.31 1.90 1.52
N SER A 94 10.90 1.88 0.31
CA SER A 94 12.18 2.51 0.02
C SER A 94 12.15 4.04 0.19
N GLN A 95 10.97 4.63 0.13
CA GLN A 95 10.74 6.07 0.35
C GLN A 95 10.58 6.43 1.85
N GLY A 96 10.91 5.51 2.76
CA GLY A 96 10.85 5.73 4.21
C GLY A 96 9.43 5.60 4.77
N PHE A 97 8.76 4.52 4.40
CA PHE A 97 7.50 4.07 4.98
C PHE A 97 7.68 2.65 5.54
N ILE A 98 6.82 2.27 6.48
CA ILE A 98 6.57 0.86 6.77
C ILE A 98 5.26 0.45 6.12
N VAL A 99 5.26 -0.69 5.41
CA VAL A 99 4.07 -1.25 4.78
C VAL A 99 3.73 -2.57 5.45
N VAL A 100 2.52 -2.68 5.96
CA VAL A 100 1.96 -3.89 6.56
C VAL A 100 0.97 -4.49 5.57
N ALA A 101 1.42 -5.43 4.76
CA ALA A 101 0.60 -6.09 3.76
C ALA A 101 -0.03 -7.37 4.32
N THR A 102 -1.32 -7.60 4.04
CA THR A 102 -1.97 -8.86 4.41
C THR A 102 -1.33 -10.04 3.68
N GLY A 103 -1.14 -11.16 4.40
CA GLY A 103 -0.68 -12.42 3.83
C GLY A 103 0.81 -12.68 3.95
N TYR A 104 1.16 -13.90 3.57
CA TYR A 104 2.49 -14.48 3.72
C TYR A 104 3.44 -14.03 2.62
N ILE A 105 4.72 -14.01 2.92
CA ILE A 105 5.78 -13.76 1.93
C ILE A 105 5.62 -14.74 0.74
N PRO A 106 5.60 -14.23 -0.50
CA PRO A 106 5.55 -15.10 -1.67
C PRO A 106 6.83 -15.94 -1.78
N LEU A 107 6.66 -17.26 -1.84
CA LEU A 107 7.76 -18.20 -2.02
C LEU A 107 8.02 -18.41 -3.51
N ASN A 108 9.28 -18.24 -3.93
CA ASN A 108 9.74 -18.55 -5.31
C ASN A 108 8.92 -17.88 -6.43
N GLY A 109 8.25 -16.75 -6.15
CA GLY A 109 7.37 -16.07 -7.12
C GLY A 109 6.07 -16.83 -7.41
N GLU A 110 5.73 -17.84 -6.64
CA GLU A 110 4.49 -18.60 -6.81
C GLU A 110 3.29 -17.91 -6.15
N ARG A 111 2.15 -18.00 -6.83
CA ARG A 111 0.88 -17.51 -6.28
C ARG A 111 0.47 -18.34 -5.07
N TYR A 112 0.14 -17.68 -3.98
CA TYR A 112 -0.43 -18.30 -2.79
C TYR A 112 -1.77 -19.00 -3.12
N ARG A 113 -1.96 -20.23 -2.64
CA ARG A 113 -3.14 -21.08 -2.89
C ARG A 113 -3.93 -21.44 -1.63
N GLY A 114 -3.60 -20.82 -0.50
CA GLY A 114 -4.28 -21.03 0.78
C GLY A 114 -5.57 -20.20 0.93
N PRO A 115 -6.09 -20.09 2.16
CA PRO A 115 -7.26 -19.28 2.49
C PRO A 115 -7.10 -17.82 2.08
N GLN A 116 -8.20 -17.19 1.69
CA GLN A 116 -8.22 -15.77 1.34
C GLN A 116 -7.96 -14.88 2.58
N SER A 117 -7.43 -13.68 2.35
CA SER A 117 -7.35 -12.63 3.37
C SER A 117 -8.73 -12.03 3.65
N THR A 118 -8.87 -11.43 4.83
CA THR A 118 -10.11 -10.82 5.29
C THR A 118 -9.93 -9.32 5.57
N SER A 119 -11.03 -8.58 5.65
CA SER A 119 -11.00 -7.17 6.07
C SER A 119 -10.41 -7.00 7.47
N GLU A 120 -10.63 -7.98 8.36
CA GLU A 120 -10.10 -7.99 9.72
C GLU A 120 -8.56 -7.99 9.77
N GLN A 121 -7.88 -8.64 8.82
CA GLN A 121 -6.42 -8.62 8.78
C GLN A 121 -5.85 -7.20 8.59
N GLN A 122 -6.53 -6.33 7.84
CA GLN A 122 -6.11 -4.92 7.76
C GLN A 122 -6.18 -4.22 9.13
N ILE A 123 -7.22 -4.50 9.92
CA ILE A 123 -7.35 -3.95 11.29
C ILE A 123 -6.26 -4.54 12.20
N GLN A 124 -6.00 -5.85 12.13
CA GLN A 124 -4.92 -6.49 12.86
C GLN A 124 -3.55 -5.86 12.56
N GLY A 125 -3.32 -5.50 11.29
CA GLY A 125 -2.11 -4.77 10.90
C GLY A 125 -2.01 -3.39 11.56
N ILE A 126 -3.11 -2.64 11.65
CA ILE A 126 -3.15 -1.36 12.37
C ILE A 126 -2.91 -1.58 13.87
N ASP A 127 -3.59 -2.54 14.49
CA ASP A 127 -3.45 -2.85 15.93
C ASP A 127 -2.02 -3.26 16.29
N TRP A 128 -1.38 -4.05 15.42
CA TRP A 128 0.02 -4.45 15.58
C TRP A 128 0.96 -3.25 15.57
N VAL A 129 0.75 -2.27 14.69
CA VAL A 129 1.55 -1.04 14.63
C VAL A 129 1.59 -0.33 15.98
N PHE A 130 0.43 -0.15 16.61
CA PHE A 130 0.37 0.46 17.95
C PHE A 130 1.08 -0.38 19.00
N LYS A 131 0.82 -1.68 19.00
CA LYS A 131 1.40 -2.62 19.94
C LYS A 131 2.94 -2.60 19.92
N VAL A 132 3.54 -2.75 18.73
CA VAL A 132 5.00 -2.85 18.62
C VAL A 132 5.70 -1.51 18.77
N ASN A 133 5.02 -0.40 18.50
CA ASN A 133 5.58 0.93 18.70
C ASN A 133 5.68 1.30 20.20
N GLU A 134 4.89 0.67 21.06
CA GLU A 134 4.91 0.89 22.51
C GLU A 134 5.68 -0.19 23.29
N ASP A 135 6.08 -1.29 22.64
CA ASP A 135 6.82 -2.38 23.27
C ASP A 135 8.33 -2.09 23.25
N PRO A 136 8.97 -1.86 24.42
CA PRO A 136 10.41 -1.60 24.50
C PRO A 136 11.30 -2.75 24.00
N SER A 137 10.76 -3.96 23.88
CA SER A 137 11.49 -5.12 23.35
C SER A 137 11.41 -5.22 21.83
N SER A 138 10.53 -4.43 21.20
CA SER A 138 10.32 -4.43 19.76
C SER A 138 11.42 -3.65 19.03
N PRO A 139 11.90 -4.12 17.85
CA PRO A 139 12.78 -3.33 17.00
C PRO A 139 12.11 -2.06 16.46
N TYR A 140 10.78 -1.97 16.53
CA TYR A 140 9.96 -0.84 16.10
C TYR A 140 9.64 0.15 17.22
N TYR A 141 10.13 -0.06 18.43
CA TYR A 141 9.85 0.80 19.57
C TYR A 141 10.13 2.27 19.28
N HIS A 142 9.10 3.12 19.39
CA HIS A 142 9.12 4.56 19.10
C HIS A 142 9.66 4.93 17.69
N LYS A 143 9.43 4.06 16.69
CA LYS A 143 9.87 4.30 15.30
C LYS A 143 8.72 4.50 14.32
N LEU A 144 7.50 4.09 14.68
CA LEU A 144 6.34 4.14 13.81
C LEU A 144 5.49 5.38 14.08
N ASP A 145 5.06 6.04 13.00
CA ASP A 145 4.16 7.19 13.12
C ASP A 145 2.70 6.72 13.20
N THR A 146 2.26 6.46 14.41
CA THR A 146 0.89 6.01 14.70
C THR A 146 -0.18 7.07 14.45
N LYS A 147 0.20 8.32 14.14
CA LYS A 147 -0.72 9.40 13.77
C LYS A 147 -0.89 9.54 12.25
N ASN A 148 0.00 8.94 11.49
CA ASN A 148 0.02 9.01 10.03
C ASN A 148 -0.08 7.61 9.40
N ILE A 149 -1.29 7.04 9.43
CA ILE A 149 -1.62 5.72 8.91
C ILE A 149 -2.49 5.85 7.67
N ALA A 150 -2.07 5.23 6.57
CA ALA A 150 -2.86 5.02 5.38
C ALA A 150 -3.40 3.59 5.32
N LEU A 151 -4.61 3.41 4.84
CA LEU A 151 -5.17 2.12 4.48
C LEU A 151 -5.40 2.07 2.98
N ALA A 152 -4.94 1.01 2.33
CA ALA A 152 -5.09 0.86 0.90
C ALA A 152 -5.23 -0.60 0.46
N GLY A 153 -5.64 -0.79 -0.78
CA GLY A 153 -5.65 -2.12 -1.37
C GLY A 153 -6.08 -2.13 -2.82
N MET A 154 -5.71 -3.20 -3.51
CA MET A 154 -6.03 -3.43 -4.92
C MET A 154 -7.22 -4.39 -5.04
N SER A 155 -8.19 -4.06 -5.92
CA SER A 155 -9.34 -4.93 -6.25
C SER A 155 -10.07 -5.39 -4.98
N CYS A 156 -10.06 -6.67 -4.64
CA CYS A 156 -10.61 -7.16 -3.39
C CYS A 156 -10.03 -6.44 -2.16
N GLY A 157 -8.72 -6.18 -2.11
CA GLY A 157 -8.10 -5.41 -1.04
C GLY A 157 -8.64 -3.98 -0.94
N GLY A 158 -9.05 -3.38 -2.06
CA GLY A 158 -9.73 -2.09 -2.08
C GLY A 158 -11.15 -2.16 -1.49
N LEU A 159 -11.88 -3.27 -1.70
CA LEU A 159 -13.16 -3.52 -1.04
C LEU A 159 -12.97 -3.70 0.48
N GLN A 160 -11.91 -4.41 0.90
CA GLN A 160 -11.54 -4.53 2.32
C GLN A 160 -11.20 -3.17 2.93
N THR A 161 -10.51 -2.30 2.18
CA THR A 161 -10.21 -0.92 2.59
C THR A 161 -11.49 -0.11 2.77
N LEU A 162 -12.43 -0.19 1.84
CA LEU A 162 -13.72 0.47 1.95
C LEU A 162 -14.58 -0.08 3.10
N ASP A 163 -14.47 -1.39 3.39
CA ASP A 163 -15.12 -2.01 4.53
C ASP A 163 -14.61 -1.45 5.88
N ASN A 164 -13.34 -1.05 5.94
CA ASN A 164 -12.68 -0.52 7.12
C ASN A 164 -12.52 1.02 7.12
N CYS A 165 -13.06 1.74 6.14
CA CYS A 165 -12.81 3.16 5.92
C CYS A 165 -13.22 4.10 7.08
N GLN A 166 -14.03 3.62 8.02
CA GLN A 166 -14.47 4.38 9.20
C GLN A 166 -13.49 4.31 10.39
N ASP A 167 -12.40 3.53 10.32
CA ASP A 167 -11.43 3.45 11.43
C ASP A 167 -10.84 4.84 11.70
N SER A 168 -11.03 5.34 12.91
CA SER A 168 -10.66 6.71 13.30
C SER A 168 -9.16 6.99 13.32
N ARG A 169 -8.33 5.95 13.24
CA ARG A 169 -6.86 6.05 13.22
C ARG A 169 -6.32 6.39 11.83
N LEU A 170 -7.16 6.31 10.79
CA LEU A 170 -6.75 6.55 9.41
C LEU A 170 -6.56 8.04 9.14
N LYS A 171 -5.49 8.37 8.42
CA LYS A 171 -5.17 9.70 7.92
C LYS A 171 -5.57 9.88 6.46
N THR A 172 -5.51 8.82 5.67
CA THR A 172 -5.92 8.77 4.26
C THR A 172 -6.20 7.34 3.83
N ILE A 173 -6.95 7.17 2.75
CA ILE A 173 -7.14 5.87 2.10
C ILE A 173 -6.84 5.94 0.60
N MET A 174 -6.41 4.80 0.02
CA MET A 174 -6.26 4.64 -1.42
C MET A 174 -7.00 3.39 -1.91
N ILE A 175 -7.83 3.57 -2.93
CA ILE A 175 -8.63 2.52 -3.54
C ILE A 175 -8.05 2.26 -4.94
N CYS A 176 -7.33 1.15 -5.06
CA CYS A 176 -6.54 0.85 -6.25
C CYS A 176 -7.24 -0.23 -7.10
N ASN A 177 -7.52 0.07 -8.38
CA ASN A 177 -8.27 -0.82 -9.30
C ASN A 177 -9.49 -1.46 -8.60
N SER A 178 -10.28 -0.65 -7.89
CA SER A 178 -11.38 -1.11 -7.07
C SER A 178 -12.50 -0.07 -6.96
N GLY A 179 -13.63 -0.48 -6.42
CA GLY A 179 -14.81 0.33 -6.15
C GLY A 179 -15.97 -0.56 -5.75
N LEU A 180 -16.90 -0.04 -4.96
CA LEU A 180 -18.06 -0.78 -4.47
C LEU A 180 -18.96 -1.21 -5.63
N PHE A 181 -19.47 -2.41 -5.56
CA PHE A 181 -20.44 -2.88 -6.54
C PHE A 181 -21.77 -2.10 -6.43
N SER A 182 -22.30 -1.67 -7.58
CA SER A 182 -23.59 -1.00 -7.65
C SER A 182 -24.75 -2.02 -7.59
N ASP A 183 -24.49 -3.24 -8.10
CA ASP A 183 -25.45 -4.36 -8.10
C ASP A 183 -24.89 -5.52 -7.26
N PRO A 184 -25.49 -5.86 -6.12
CA PRO A 184 -25.10 -6.99 -5.31
C PRO A 184 -25.12 -8.34 -6.03
N SER A 185 -25.89 -8.49 -7.12
CA SER A 185 -25.94 -9.73 -7.90
C SER A 185 -24.65 -10.01 -8.67
N THR A 186 -23.78 -8.99 -8.84
CA THR A 186 -22.47 -9.12 -9.46
C THR A 186 -21.36 -9.50 -8.45
N ALA A 187 -21.76 -9.79 -7.22
CA ALA A 187 -20.86 -10.19 -6.14
C ALA A 187 -19.99 -11.40 -6.52
N VAL A 188 -18.73 -11.30 -6.20
CA VAL A 188 -17.79 -12.42 -6.35
C VAL A 188 -17.70 -13.16 -5.01
N PRO A 189 -17.98 -14.48 -4.97
CA PRO A 189 -17.91 -15.25 -3.73
C PRO A 189 -16.57 -15.08 -3.01
N GLY A 190 -16.64 -14.83 -1.69
CA GLY A 190 -15.46 -14.65 -0.84
C GLY A 190 -14.92 -13.22 -0.80
N MET A 191 -15.43 -12.28 -1.60
CA MET A 191 -15.06 -10.87 -1.51
C MET A 191 -16.00 -10.13 -0.55
N PRO A 192 -15.52 -9.14 0.23
CA PRO A 192 -16.38 -8.27 1.01
C PRO A 192 -17.28 -7.44 0.08
N MET A 193 -18.51 -7.20 0.50
CA MET A 193 -19.53 -6.49 -0.28
C MET A 193 -20.14 -5.34 0.53
N PRO A 194 -19.35 -4.35 0.96
CA PRO A 194 -19.94 -3.19 1.61
C PRO A 194 -20.87 -2.45 0.63
N ALA A 195 -21.99 -1.97 1.16
CA ALA A 195 -22.96 -1.23 0.36
C ALA A 195 -22.45 0.20 0.06
N LYS A 196 -22.99 0.85 -0.97
CA LYS A 196 -22.58 2.21 -1.41
C LYS A 196 -22.73 3.28 -0.33
N ASP A 197 -23.61 3.11 0.65
CA ASP A 197 -23.74 4.03 1.79
C ASP A 197 -22.50 4.04 2.70
N LYS A 198 -21.64 3.00 2.62
CA LYS A 198 -20.35 2.96 3.30
C LYS A 198 -19.45 4.15 2.92
N LEU A 199 -19.58 4.67 1.69
CA LEU A 199 -18.83 5.84 1.23
C LEU A 199 -19.07 7.07 2.13
N ASN A 200 -20.23 7.20 2.76
CA ASN A 200 -20.53 8.28 3.70
C ASN A 200 -19.77 8.16 5.04
N LYS A 201 -19.09 7.03 5.28
CA LYS A 201 -18.26 6.81 6.47
C LYS A 201 -16.79 7.17 6.24
N ILE A 202 -16.39 7.46 5.01
CA ILE A 202 -15.06 7.99 4.71
C ILE A 202 -14.95 9.37 5.36
N HIS A 203 -13.93 9.56 6.19
CA HIS A 203 -13.72 10.81 6.94
C HIS A 203 -12.34 11.43 6.67
N THR A 204 -11.59 10.84 5.74
CA THR A 204 -10.22 11.22 5.39
C THR A 204 -10.09 11.53 3.90
N PRO A 205 -9.04 12.20 3.44
CA PRO A 205 -8.73 12.28 2.01
C PRO A 205 -8.68 10.89 1.38
N VAL A 206 -9.26 10.74 0.19
CA VAL A 206 -9.33 9.47 -0.56
C VAL A 206 -8.79 9.63 -1.96
N MET A 207 -7.97 8.67 -2.39
CA MET A 207 -7.53 8.55 -3.78
C MET A 207 -8.03 7.24 -4.40
N TYR A 208 -8.67 7.34 -5.55
CA TYR A 208 -8.92 6.24 -6.48
C TYR A 208 -7.79 6.20 -7.52
N LEU A 209 -7.10 5.07 -7.61
CA LEU A 209 -6.02 4.83 -8.56
C LEU A 209 -6.45 3.70 -9.49
N LEU A 210 -6.84 4.02 -10.72
CA LEU A 210 -7.55 3.11 -11.61
C LEU A 210 -6.81 2.88 -12.93
N GLY A 211 -7.06 1.73 -13.54
CA GLY A 211 -6.42 1.28 -14.79
C GLY A 211 -7.06 1.81 -16.08
N GLY A 212 -7.89 2.87 -15.99
CA GLY A 212 -8.62 3.41 -17.14
C GLY A 212 -9.85 2.58 -17.51
N PRO A 213 -10.56 2.92 -18.62
CA PRO A 213 -11.83 2.29 -19.01
C PRO A 213 -11.79 0.77 -19.21
N GLU A 214 -10.63 0.21 -19.53
CA GLU A 214 -10.41 -1.24 -19.68
C GLU A 214 -10.22 -1.96 -18.33
N ASP A 215 -10.12 -1.24 -17.23
CA ASP A 215 -10.12 -1.81 -15.89
C ASP A 215 -11.55 -2.22 -15.51
N ILE A 216 -11.75 -3.49 -15.18
CA ILE A 216 -13.07 -4.04 -14.77
C ILE A 216 -13.67 -3.32 -13.56
N ALA A 217 -12.84 -2.67 -12.74
CA ALA A 217 -13.27 -1.89 -11.58
C ALA A 217 -13.51 -0.40 -11.89
N TYR A 218 -13.15 0.07 -13.10
CA TYR A 218 -13.19 1.50 -13.44
C TYR A 218 -14.56 2.13 -13.21
N ALA A 219 -15.62 1.51 -13.73
CA ALA A 219 -16.97 2.03 -13.61
C ALA A 219 -17.41 2.15 -12.14
N ASN A 220 -17.08 1.15 -11.32
CA ASN A 220 -17.41 1.14 -9.90
C ASN A 220 -16.61 2.20 -9.13
N GLY A 221 -15.30 2.33 -9.41
CA GLY A 221 -14.44 3.32 -8.76
C GLY A 221 -14.82 4.76 -9.12
N MET A 222 -15.16 5.02 -10.39
CA MET A 222 -15.62 6.35 -10.83
C MET A 222 -17.03 6.68 -10.31
N ASP A 223 -17.92 5.68 -10.17
CA ASP A 223 -19.21 5.88 -9.49
C ASP A 223 -19.01 6.22 -8.01
N ASP A 224 -18.12 5.52 -7.29
CA ASP A 224 -17.79 5.85 -5.92
C ASP A 224 -17.23 7.27 -5.80
N PHE A 225 -16.24 7.62 -6.63
CA PHE A 225 -15.67 8.97 -6.68
C PHE A 225 -16.76 10.02 -6.92
N SER A 226 -17.72 9.75 -7.82
CA SER A 226 -18.82 10.68 -8.11
C SER A 226 -19.69 11.00 -6.89
N ARG A 227 -19.86 10.03 -5.99
CA ARG A 227 -20.70 10.12 -4.77
C ARG A 227 -19.99 10.78 -3.60
N ILE A 228 -18.66 10.77 -3.54
CA ILE A 228 -17.89 11.35 -2.46
C ILE A 228 -17.77 12.86 -2.69
N ASN A 229 -18.38 13.69 -1.79
CA ASN A 229 -18.36 15.14 -1.89
C ASN A 229 -18.04 15.83 -0.55
N HIS A 230 -17.87 15.06 0.52
CA HIS A 230 -17.73 15.56 1.89
C HIS A 230 -16.28 15.55 2.41
N VAL A 231 -15.36 14.92 1.67
CA VAL A 231 -13.91 14.90 1.96
C VAL A 231 -13.11 15.25 0.70
N PRO A 232 -11.82 15.59 0.82
CA PRO A 232 -10.93 15.67 -0.33
C PRO A 232 -10.87 14.34 -1.07
N ALA A 233 -11.14 14.34 -2.38
CA ALA A 233 -11.16 13.15 -3.20
C ALA A 233 -10.40 13.37 -4.51
N PHE A 234 -9.61 12.38 -4.92
CA PHE A 234 -8.83 12.37 -6.15
C PHE A 234 -9.06 11.08 -6.93
N ALA A 235 -9.25 11.15 -8.23
CA ALA A 235 -9.29 10.00 -9.12
C ALA A 235 -8.17 10.14 -10.15
N ALA A 236 -7.23 9.21 -10.15
CA ALA A 236 -6.13 9.10 -11.10
C ALA A 236 -6.36 7.87 -11.99
N ASN A 237 -6.35 8.05 -13.30
CA ASN A 237 -6.57 6.99 -14.26
C ASN A 237 -5.41 6.88 -15.23
N TYR A 238 -4.86 5.66 -15.36
CA TYR A 238 -3.83 5.32 -16.32
C TYR A 238 -4.26 4.09 -17.13
N PRO A 239 -4.29 4.12 -18.47
CA PRO A 239 -4.96 3.10 -19.29
C PRO A 239 -4.13 1.81 -19.41
N VAL A 240 -4.01 1.05 -18.34
CA VAL A 240 -3.25 -0.21 -18.24
C VAL A 240 -4.11 -1.41 -17.83
N GLY A 241 -5.43 -1.20 -17.65
CA GLY A 241 -6.36 -2.24 -17.23
C GLY A 241 -6.24 -2.62 -15.76
N HIS A 242 -6.93 -3.71 -15.36
CA HIS A 242 -7.09 -4.13 -13.96
C HIS A 242 -5.78 -4.54 -13.27
N GLY A 243 -4.80 -5.02 -14.02
CA GLY A 243 -3.50 -5.41 -13.47
C GLY A 243 -2.61 -4.25 -13.01
N GLY A 244 -2.94 -3.02 -13.37
CA GLY A 244 -2.12 -1.86 -13.00
C GLY A 244 -0.66 -1.98 -13.45
N THR A 245 0.24 -1.32 -12.72
CA THR A 245 1.69 -1.43 -12.97
C THR A 245 2.46 -2.05 -11.81
N TYR A 246 1.77 -2.64 -10.82
CA TYR A 246 2.36 -3.10 -9.55
C TYR A 246 3.54 -4.04 -9.70
N ALA A 247 3.48 -4.97 -10.66
CA ALA A 247 4.54 -5.95 -10.92
C ALA A 247 5.70 -5.41 -11.77
N LYS A 248 5.60 -4.18 -12.29
CA LYS A 248 6.70 -3.55 -13.01
C LYS A 248 7.85 -3.19 -12.08
N PHE A 249 9.04 -2.99 -12.65
CA PHE A 249 10.20 -2.50 -11.92
C PHE A 249 9.83 -1.25 -11.10
N HIS A 250 10.12 -1.26 -9.81
CA HIS A 250 9.73 -0.23 -8.83
C HIS A 250 8.22 0.09 -8.82
N GLY A 251 7.34 -0.86 -9.21
CA GLY A 251 5.90 -0.67 -9.24
C GLY A 251 5.38 0.26 -10.34
N GLY A 252 6.28 0.74 -11.21
CA GLY A 252 5.96 1.57 -12.38
C GLY A 252 5.20 2.87 -12.02
N GLU A 253 4.40 3.34 -12.97
CA GLU A 253 3.67 4.62 -12.84
C GLU A 253 2.72 4.67 -11.62
N PHE A 254 2.12 3.55 -11.22
CA PHE A 254 1.24 3.52 -10.06
C PHE A 254 2.02 3.80 -8.76
N ALA A 255 3.24 3.29 -8.63
CA ALA A 255 4.07 3.56 -7.46
C ALA A 255 4.47 5.04 -7.38
N VAL A 256 4.72 5.69 -8.52
CA VAL A 256 5.02 7.14 -8.56
C VAL A 256 3.87 7.95 -7.95
N ILE A 257 2.63 7.69 -8.40
CA ILE A 257 1.46 8.43 -7.94
C ILE A 257 1.10 8.08 -6.49
N ALA A 258 1.10 6.79 -6.14
CA ALA A 258 0.79 6.34 -4.79
C ALA A 258 1.81 6.87 -3.77
N THR A 259 3.09 6.82 -4.09
CA THR A 259 4.15 7.36 -3.22
C THR A 259 4.00 8.87 -3.03
N ALA A 260 3.74 9.61 -4.10
CA ALA A 260 3.52 11.06 -3.99
C ALA A 260 2.29 11.39 -3.12
N TRP A 261 1.19 10.62 -3.25
CA TRP A 261 0.02 10.77 -2.38
C TRP A 261 0.36 10.54 -0.92
N LEU A 262 1.09 9.45 -0.61
CA LEU A 262 1.50 9.11 0.75
C LEU A 262 2.48 10.14 1.33
N GLN A 263 3.43 10.63 0.54
CA GLN A 263 4.34 11.71 0.96
C GLN A 263 3.58 12.98 1.31
N TRP A 264 2.60 13.37 0.48
CA TRP A 264 1.76 14.53 0.79
C TRP A 264 0.91 14.30 2.03
N GLN A 265 0.10 13.22 2.06
CA GLN A 265 -0.91 13.02 3.11
C GLN A 265 -0.32 12.65 4.47
N LEU A 266 0.79 11.91 4.49
CA LEU A 266 1.35 11.38 5.73
C LEU A 266 2.60 12.13 6.20
N LYS A 267 3.36 12.75 5.28
CA LYS A 267 4.58 13.50 5.61
C LYS A 267 4.43 15.02 5.42
N GLY A 268 3.30 15.50 4.85
CA GLY A 268 3.09 16.91 4.57
C GLY A 268 4.01 17.47 3.49
N ASP A 269 4.52 16.62 2.57
CA ASP A 269 5.41 17.05 1.50
C ASP A 269 4.67 17.90 0.46
N GLU A 270 4.85 19.22 0.49
CA GLU A 270 4.23 20.14 -0.45
C GLU A 270 4.76 20.01 -1.90
N LYS A 271 5.95 19.42 -2.11
CA LYS A 271 6.42 19.13 -3.46
C LYS A 271 5.62 17.97 -4.05
N ALA A 272 5.38 16.94 -3.24
CA ALA A 272 4.50 15.84 -3.62
C ALA A 272 3.06 16.29 -3.82
N ALA A 273 2.56 17.24 -3.01
CA ALA A 273 1.23 17.83 -3.15
C ALA A 273 0.98 18.47 -4.53
N ALA A 274 2.01 18.99 -5.19
CA ALA A 274 1.90 19.58 -6.54
C ALA A 274 1.40 18.56 -7.60
N MET A 275 1.53 17.26 -7.33
CA MET A 275 0.96 16.23 -8.20
C MET A 275 -0.58 16.27 -8.21
N PHE A 276 -1.20 16.74 -7.13
CA PHE A 276 -2.65 16.66 -6.90
C PHE A 276 -3.34 18.03 -6.89
N LYS A 277 -2.59 19.09 -6.56
CA LYS A 277 -3.05 20.48 -6.51
C LYS A 277 -2.93 21.17 -7.87
N GLY A 278 -3.62 22.33 -8.00
CA GLY A 278 -3.56 23.17 -9.20
C GLY A 278 -4.47 22.69 -10.34
N ASN A 279 -4.52 23.47 -11.41
CA ASN A 279 -5.32 23.18 -12.60
C ASN A 279 -4.58 23.62 -13.87
N PRO A 280 -4.05 22.70 -14.70
CA PRO A 280 -4.03 21.25 -14.48
C PRO A 280 -3.11 20.86 -13.30
N CYS A 281 -3.46 19.78 -12.58
CA CYS A 281 -2.62 19.20 -11.54
C CYS A 281 -1.45 18.40 -12.17
N GLY A 282 -0.41 18.10 -11.37
CA GLY A 282 0.77 17.38 -11.85
C GLY A 282 0.45 16.02 -12.49
N VAL A 283 -0.50 15.24 -11.92
CA VAL A 283 -0.93 13.96 -12.50
C VAL A 283 -1.50 14.16 -13.91
N ALA A 284 -2.38 15.14 -14.10
CA ALA A 284 -2.99 15.41 -15.41
C ALA A 284 -2.00 15.93 -16.49
N GLN A 285 -0.80 16.34 -16.08
CA GLN A 285 0.28 16.74 -16.99
C GLN A 285 1.21 15.60 -17.38
N ARG A 286 1.08 14.41 -16.75
CA ARG A 286 1.87 13.24 -17.08
C ARG A 286 1.25 12.52 -18.29
N GLU A 287 2.12 12.01 -19.17
CA GLU A 287 1.70 11.26 -20.36
C GLU A 287 0.83 10.05 -20.00
N GLY A 288 -0.31 9.93 -20.66
CA GLY A 288 -1.26 8.83 -20.50
C GLY A 288 -2.15 8.92 -19.26
N TRP A 289 -1.95 9.88 -18.36
CA TRP A 289 -2.78 10.05 -17.19
C TRP A 289 -3.96 10.99 -17.42
N THR A 290 -5.10 10.64 -16.82
CA THR A 290 -6.20 11.59 -16.58
C THR A 290 -6.46 11.69 -15.08
N ALA A 291 -6.94 12.84 -14.62
CA ALA A 291 -7.20 13.07 -13.23
C ALA A 291 -8.43 13.96 -13.01
N ASP A 292 -9.23 13.59 -12.02
CA ASP A 292 -10.33 14.37 -11.49
C ASP A 292 -10.12 14.61 -9.98
N LYS A 293 -10.57 15.75 -9.46
CA LYS A 293 -10.42 16.08 -8.04
C LYS A 293 -11.63 16.81 -7.49
N LYS A 294 -11.86 16.67 -6.20
CA LYS A 294 -12.88 17.37 -5.43
C LYS A 294 -12.30 17.79 -4.08
N ASN A 295 -12.61 19.01 -3.64
CA ASN A 295 -12.16 19.56 -2.36
C ASN A 295 -10.62 19.54 -2.19
N ILE A 296 -9.87 19.68 -3.28
CA ILE A 296 -8.41 19.79 -3.34
C ILE A 296 -8.10 21.05 -4.15
N ASP A 297 -7.46 22.03 -3.52
CA ASP A 297 -7.11 23.34 -4.12
C ASP A 297 -5.78 23.29 -4.89
#